data_166197ed2ab397cc5cf6bab236d45a5c
#
_entry.id   166197ed2ab397cc5cf6bab236d45a5c
#
_cell.length_a   1.000
_cell.length_b   1.000
_cell.length_c   1.000
_cell.angle_alpha   90.00
_cell.angle_beta   90.00
_cell.angle_gamma   90.00
#
_symmetry.space_group_name_H-M   'P 1'
#
loop_
_entity.id
_entity.type
_entity.pdbx_description
1 polymer ?
#
loop_
_entity_poly.entity_id
_entity_poly.type
_entity_poly.pdbx_seq_one_letter_code
_entity_poly.pdbx_strand_id
1 'polypeptide(L)'
;MGISSHKTASTLSDLVAELPEVYQPIFGHPELCPNVSRRCDDRLAQVISVYRALETVFARPLRVLDLGCAQGFFSHSLSKLGARVHGVDFLEANIAVCKAPAVERGDRGIVFETARIEDVLSRLEVNHYDLILGLSVFHHIVKAPGAPPVRGMLAAAGVKVAAALFEIAVAEEPIYWAAAQPQSARELLSDYAFVHEIARHGTHLSDVRRPLFFRQQPLLVP
;
A
#
# COMPACT_ATOMS: atom_id res chain seq x y z
N MET A 1 -18.05 -19.05 41.99
CA MET A 1 -16.66 -18.70 41.71
C MET A 1 -16.47 -18.80 40.20
N GLY A 2 -16.54 -17.62 39.52
CA GLY A 2 -16.34 -17.57 38.08
C GLY A 2 -14.85 -17.45 37.79
N ILE A 3 -14.31 -18.42 37.09
CA ILE A 3 -12.93 -18.39 36.60
C ILE A 3 -12.94 -17.42 35.41
N SER A 4 -12.46 -16.20 35.64
CA SER A 4 -12.18 -15.23 34.58
C SER A 4 -11.05 -15.81 33.73
N SER A 5 -11.37 -16.32 32.56
CA SER A 5 -10.41 -16.74 31.54
C SER A 5 -9.68 -15.48 31.07
N HIS A 6 -8.51 -15.21 31.58
CA HIS A 6 -7.58 -14.25 30.97
C HIS A 6 -7.19 -14.81 29.59
N LYS A 7 -7.82 -14.30 28.54
CA LYS A 7 -7.38 -14.53 27.17
C LYS A 7 -5.96 -13.96 27.05
N THR A 8 -4.95 -14.83 27.04
CA THR A 8 -3.55 -14.40 26.81
C THR A 8 -3.52 -13.65 25.49
N ALA A 9 -2.92 -12.47 25.49
CA ALA A 9 -2.77 -11.70 24.24
C ALA A 9 -1.95 -12.57 23.25
N SER A 10 -2.46 -12.70 22.02
CA SER A 10 -1.77 -13.45 20.96
C SER A 10 -0.39 -12.80 20.70
N THR A 11 0.64 -13.63 20.60
CA THR A 11 1.97 -13.17 20.21
C THR A 11 2.00 -12.81 18.74
N LEU A 12 3.02 -12.04 18.29
CA LEU A 12 3.18 -11.77 16.85
C LEU A 12 3.31 -13.06 16.03
N SER A 13 3.99 -14.07 16.57
CA SER A 13 4.10 -15.39 15.93
C SER A 13 2.74 -16.07 15.75
N ASP A 14 1.85 -15.98 16.74
CA ASP A 14 0.50 -16.53 16.64
C ASP A 14 -0.31 -15.80 15.56
N LEU A 15 -0.23 -14.45 15.53
CA LEU A 15 -0.90 -13.65 14.52
C LEU A 15 -0.41 -13.96 13.09
N VAL A 16 0.89 -14.15 12.91
CA VAL A 16 1.47 -14.53 11.62
C VAL A 16 1.04 -15.93 11.19
N ALA A 17 0.93 -16.88 12.14
CA ALA A 17 0.46 -18.24 11.86
C ALA A 17 -1.01 -18.30 11.42
N GLU A 18 -1.84 -17.31 11.80
CA GLU A 18 -3.24 -17.18 11.40
C GLU A 18 -3.43 -16.52 10.03
N LEU A 19 -2.37 -15.97 9.41
CA LEU A 19 -2.46 -15.35 8.10
C LEU A 19 -2.74 -16.41 7.01
N PRO A 20 -3.61 -16.10 6.04
CA PRO A 20 -3.78 -16.96 4.86
C PRO A 20 -2.51 -17.03 4.02
N GLU A 21 -1.68 -15.99 4.09
CA GLU A 21 -0.43 -15.87 3.35
C GLU A 21 0.48 -14.82 4.02
N VAL A 22 1.76 -15.13 4.16
CA VAL A 22 2.80 -14.14 4.47
C VAL A 22 3.25 -13.51 3.15
N TYR A 23 2.50 -12.50 2.71
CA TYR A 23 2.72 -11.86 1.40
C TYR A 23 3.94 -10.94 1.38
N GLN A 24 4.15 -10.15 2.44
CA GLN A 24 5.27 -9.23 2.61
C GLN A 24 6.15 -9.67 3.80
N PRO A 25 7.42 -9.25 3.87
CA PRO A 25 8.23 -9.43 5.07
C PRO A 25 7.58 -8.78 6.30
N ILE A 26 7.63 -9.46 7.44
CA ILE A 26 7.20 -8.87 8.71
C ILE A 26 8.31 -7.95 9.20
N PHE A 27 7.97 -6.69 9.33
CA PHE A 27 8.96 -5.64 9.64
C PHE A 27 9.63 -5.87 11.00
N GLY A 28 10.96 -5.99 10.99
CA GLY A 28 11.76 -6.25 12.18
C GLY A 28 11.86 -7.72 12.60
N HIS A 29 11.13 -8.63 11.94
CA HIS A 29 11.04 -10.05 12.30
C HIS A 29 11.31 -10.98 11.09
N PRO A 30 12.55 -11.00 10.58
CA PRO A 30 12.90 -11.86 9.44
C PRO A 30 12.73 -13.35 9.74
N GLU A 31 12.82 -13.76 11.01
CA GLU A 31 12.59 -15.14 11.46
C GLU A 31 11.15 -15.62 11.26
N LEU A 32 10.18 -14.71 11.17
CA LEU A 32 8.78 -15.02 10.89
C LEU A 32 8.45 -15.10 9.40
N CYS A 33 9.45 -14.91 8.53
CA CYS A 33 9.28 -14.80 7.08
C CYS A 33 10.10 -15.84 6.29
N PRO A 34 10.15 -17.13 6.68
CA PRO A 34 10.97 -18.11 5.95
C PRO A 34 10.51 -18.29 4.50
N ASN A 35 9.21 -18.09 4.23
CA ASN A 35 8.58 -18.31 2.93
C ASN A 35 7.69 -17.12 2.54
N VAL A 36 8.26 -15.91 2.52
CA VAL A 36 7.52 -14.74 2.06
C VAL A 36 7.22 -14.82 0.56
N SER A 37 5.95 -14.61 0.19
CA SER A 37 5.52 -14.70 -1.21
C SER A 37 6.17 -13.66 -2.09
N ARG A 38 6.36 -12.43 -1.57
CA ARG A 38 6.92 -11.33 -2.35
C ARG A 38 7.97 -10.55 -1.58
N ARG A 39 9.21 -10.61 -2.05
CA ARG A 39 10.27 -9.70 -1.59
C ARG A 39 9.93 -8.27 -2.00
N CYS A 40 10.24 -7.32 -1.13
CA CYS A 40 9.82 -5.93 -1.29
C CYS A 40 10.98 -4.95 -1.45
N ASP A 41 12.24 -5.42 -1.35
CA ASP A 41 13.44 -4.58 -1.29
C ASP A 41 13.63 -3.70 -2.53
N ASP A 42 13.37 -4.24 -3.71
CA ASP A 42 13.48 -3.56 -5.00
C ASP A 42 12.48 -2.39 -5.10
N ARG A 43 11.23 -2.62 -4.69
CA ARG A 43 10.18 -1.58 -4.65
C ARG A 43 10.42 -0.58 -3.54
N LEU A 44 10.91 -1.04 -2.38
CA LEU A 44 11.19 -0.18 -1.24
C LEU A 44 12.22 0.89 -1.61
N ALA A 45 13.26 0.53 -2.35
CA ALA A 45 14.27 1.49 -2.81
C ALA A 45 13.63 2.63 -3.63
N GLN A 46 12.71 2.30 -4.54
CA GLN A 46 11.99 3.31 -5.34
C GLN A 46 11.05 4.15 -4.47
N VAL A 47 10.29 3.52 -3.57
CA VAL A 47 9.38 4.22 -2.65
C VAL A 47 10.16 5.21 -1.76
N ILE A 48 11.31 4.79 -1.21
CA ILE A 48 12.17 5.65 -0.39
C ILE A 48 12.74 6.81 -1.21
N SER A 49 13.17 6.56 -2.44
CA SER A 49 13.70 7.61 -3.33
C SER A 49 12.65 8.71 -3.57
N VAL A 50 11.43 8.32 -3.92
CA VAL A 50 10.32 9.27 -4.11
C VAL A 50 9.95 9.97 -2.80
N TYR A 51 9.85 9.24 -1.69
CA TYR A 51 9.58 9.81 -0.37
C TYR A 51 10.59 10.91 -0.02
N ARG A 52 11.89 10.65 -0.16
CA ARG A 52 12.96 11.62 0.15
C ARG A 52 12.92 12.85 -0.75
N ALA A 53 12.67 12.67 -2.04
CA ALA A 53 12.51 13.78 -2.96
C ALA A 53 11.32 14.70 -2.56
N LEU A 54 10.18 14.10 -2.24
CA LEU A 54 9.00 14.84 -1.79
C LEU A 54 9.23 15.49 -0.41
N GLU A 55 9.85 14.78 0.54
CA GLU A 55 10.20 15.32 1.87
C GLU A 55 11.05 16.59 1.75
N THR A 56 12.00 16.60 0.82
CA THR A 56 12.82 17.78 0.52
C THR A 56 11.97 18.94 0.01
N VAL A 57 11.03 18.67 -0.91
CA VAL A 57 10.12 19.70 -1.47
C VAL A 57 9.19 20.27 -0.39
N PHE A 58 8.63 19.40 0.46
CA PHE A 58 7.70 19.80 1.51
C PHE A 58 8.41 20.37 2.75
N ALA A 59 9.73 20.19 2.88
CA ALA A 59 10.56 20.60 4.03
C ALA A 59 10.00 20.12 5.38
N ARG A 60 9.33 18.98 5.39
CA ARG A 60 8.74 18.32 6.58
C ARG A 60 8.47 16.84 6.31
N PRO A 61 8.32 16.02 7.36
CA PRO A 61 7.85 14.65 7.22
C PRO A 61 6.52 14.57 6.48
N LEU A 62 6.38 13.59 5.56
CA LEU A 62 5.17 13.42 4.78
C LEU A 62 4.09 12.65 5.55
N ARG A 63 2.84 12.95 5.21
CA ARG A 63 1.67 12.16 5.57
C ARG A 63 1.38 11.19 4.43
N VAL A 64 1.48 9.90 4.73
CA VAL A 64 1.38 8.83 3.73
C VAL A 64 0.16 7.97 3.98
N LEU A 65 -0.61 7.70 2.93
CA LEU A 65 -1.70 6.72 2.92
C LEU A 65 -1.23 5.49 2.13
N ASP A 66 -1.15 4.33 2.80
CA ASP A 66 -0.73 3.06 2.21
C ASP A 66 -1.96 2.16 2.01
N LEU A 67 -2.44 2.10 0.76
CA LEU A 67 -3.65 1.38 0.37
C LEU A 67 -3.34 -0.09 0.05
N GLY A 68 -3.97 -1.01 0.77
CA GLY A 68 -3.67 -2.44 0.69
C GLY A 68 -2.30 -2.73 1.29
N CYS A 69 -2.07 -2.26 2.52
CA CYS A 69 -0.77 -2.33 3.17
C CYS A 69 -0.30 -3.75 3.50
N ALA A 70 -1.15 -4.78 3.37
CA ALA A 70 -0.87 -6.17 3.72
C ALA A 70 -0.27 -6.28 5.14
N GLN A 71 0.93 -6.86 5.32
CA GLN A 71 1.61 -6.93 6.61
C GLN A 71 2.39 -5.65 7.00
N GLY A 72 2.20 -4.56 6.27
CA GLY A 72 2.67 -3.22 6.63
C GLY A 72 4.16 -2.96 6.40
N PHE A 73 4.84 -3.74 5.58
CA PHE A 73 6.29 -3.59 5.35
C PHE A 73 6.67 -2.18 4.87
N PHE A 74 5.96 -1.64 3.87
CA PHE A 74 6.21 -0.28 3.37
C PHE A 74 5.82 0.78 4.39
N SER A 75 4.66 0.61 5.03
CA SER A 75 4.18 1.51 6.08
C SER A 75 5.21 1.68 7.19
N HIS A 76 5.72 0.58 7.75
CA HIS A 76 6.74 0.61 8.80
C HIS A 76 8.07 1.17 8.32
N SER A 77 8.47 0.85 7.09
CA SER A 77 9.71 1.36 6.50
C SER A 77 9.69 2.88 6.37
N LEU A 78 8.56 3.45 5.95
CA LEU A 78 8.40 4.91 5.84
C LEU A 78 8.26 5.59 7.21
N SER A 79 7.53 4.98 8.16
CA SER A 79 7.44 5.50 9.54
C SER A 79 8.82 5.57 10.20
N LYS A 80 9.69 4.57 9.98
CA LYS A 80 11.09 4.61 10.46
C LYS A 80 11.90 5.78 9.88
N LEU A 81 11.51 6.30 8.71
CA LEU A 81 12.12 7.49 8.11
C LEU A 81 11.50 8.80 8.60
N GLY A 82 10.52 8.74 9.50
CA GLY A 82 9.85 9.90 10.08
C GLY A 82 8.50 10.23 9.47
N ALA A 83 8.02 9.49 8.46
CA ALA A 83 6.69 9.69 7.89
C ALA A 83 5.58 9.46 8.94
N ARG A 84 4.47 10.18 8.80
CA ARG A 84 3.20 9.85 9.43
C ARG A 84 2.42 8.95 8.48
N VAL A 85 2.19 7.71 8.85
CA VAL A 85 1.64 6.71 7.94
C VAL A 85 0.29 6.21 8.43
N HIS A 86 -0.68 6.15 7.50
CA HIS A 86 -1.94 5.45 7.68
C HIS A 86 -1.96 4.26 6.72
N GLY A 87 -1.79 3.05 7.25
CA GLY A 87 -1.90 1.80 6.51
C GLY A 87 -3.33 1.26 6.55
N VAL A 88 -3.85 0.88 5.40
CA VAL A 88 -5.21 0.35 5.25
C VAL A 88 -5.18 -1.00 4.57
N ASP A 89 -5.87 -1.97 5.13
CA ASP A 89 -6.13 -3.27 4.51
C ASP A 89 -7.53 -3.77 4.88
N PHE A 90 -8.18 -4.52 3.99
CA PHE A 90 -9.52 -5.05 4.28
C PHE A 90 -9.47 -6.29 5.19
N LEU A 91 -8.33 -6.99 5.25
CA LEU A 91 -8.14 -8.20 6.05
C LEU A 91 -7.69 -7.84 7.47
N GLU A 92 -8.56 -8.09 8.44
CA GLU A 92 -8.28 -7.79 9.85
C GLU A 92 -7.01 -8.50 10.36
N ALA A 93 -6.75 -9.74 9.91
CA ALA A 93 -5.54 -10.48 10.27
C ALA A 93 -4.26 -9.75 9.83
N ASN A 94 -4.24 -9.15 8.64
CA ASN A 94 -3.12 -8.31 8.20
C ASN A 94 -2.91 -7.12 9.15
N ILE A 95 -4.00 -6.43 9.48
CA ILE A 95 -3.95 -5.25 10.37
C ILE A 95 -3.51 -5.63 11.80
N ALA A 96 -3.91 -6.81 12.30
CA ALA A 96 -3.43 -7.31 13.59
C ALA A 96 -1.91 -7.51 13.58
N VAL A 97 -1.37 -8.12 12.53
CA VAL A 97 0.08 -8.27 12.34
C VAL A 97 0.78 -6.91 12.20
N CYS A 98 0.22 -5.97 11.45
CA CYS A 98 0.79 -4.62 11.30
C CYS A 98 0.96 -3.89 12.64
N LYS A 99 -0.01 -4.03 13.54
CA LYS A 99 -0.02 -3.30 14.82
C LYS A 99 1.08 -3.76 15.79
N ALA A 100 1.44 -5.04 15.77
CA ALA A 100 2.38 -5.59 16.75
C ALA A 100 3.79 -4.94 16.66
N PRO A 101 4.47 -4.85 15.50
CA PRO A 101 5.76 -4.17 15.40
C PRO A 101 5.69 -2.66 15.71
N ALA A 102 4.54 -2.01 15.49
CA ALA A 102 4.36 -0.60 15.88
C ALA A 102 4.35 -0.45 17.40
N VAL A 103 3.62 -1.32 18.10
CA VAL A 103 3.55 -1.35 19.56
C VAL A 103 4.92 -1.66 20.17
N GLU A 104 5.63 -2.67 19.67
CA GLU A 104 6.95 -3.07 20.13
C GLU A 104 7.96 -1.93 20.09
N ARG A 105 7.89 -1.09 19.05
CA ARG A 105 8.77 0.08 18.89
C ARG A 105 8.26 1.35 19.55
N GLY A 106 7.05 1.33 20.12
CA GLY A 106 6.42 2.54 20.63
C GLY A 106 6.20 3.60 19.55
N ASP A 107 5.99 3.18 18.29
CA ASP A 107 5.85 4.06 17.14
C ASP A 107 4.46 4.69 17.11
N ARG A 108 4.43 6.00 17.35
CA ARG A 108 3.18 6.80 17.32
C ARG A 108 2.93 7.49 15.98
N GLY A 109 3.86 7.38 15.05
CA GLY A 109 3.76 7.96 13.70
C GLY A 109 2.94 7.12 12.73
N ILE A 110 2.52 5.92 13.13
CA ILE A 110 1.84 4.97 12.27
C ILE A 110 0.49 4.54 12.86
N VAL A 111 -0.53 4.50 12.00
CA VAL A 111 -1.87 4.01 12.33
C VAL A 111 -2.28 2.96 11.30
N PHE A 112 -2.97 1.92 11.73
CA PHE A 112 -3.50 0.88 10.86
C PHE A 112 -5.01 0.72 11.02
N GLU A 113 -5.72 0.67 9.90
CA GLU A 113 -7.18 0.57 9.84
C GLU A 113 -7.62 -0.64 9.00
N THR A 114 -8.56 -1.42 9.52
CA THR A 114 -9.28 -2.43 8.73
C THR A 114 -10.40 -1.73 7.97
N ALA A 115 -10.21 -1.52 6.66
CA ALA A 115 -11.20 -0.87 5.80
C ALA A 115 -11.00 -1.26 4.33
N ARG A 116 -12.05 -1.08 3.53
CA ARG A 116 -11.95 -1.19 2.08
C ARG A 116 -11.34 0.09 1.50
N ILE A 117 -10.53 -0.06 0.48
CA ILE A 117 -9.88 1.08 -0.20
C ILE A 117 -10.92 2.06 -0.74
N GLU A 118 -12.02 1.54 -1.30
CA GLU A 118 -13.10 2.33 -1.88
C GLU A 118 -13.73 3.26 -0.81
N ASP A 119 -13.94 2.75 0.40
CA ASP A 119 -14.52 3.52 1.50
C ASP A 119 -13.56 4.62 1.98
N VAL A 120 -12.25 4.30 2.08
CA VAL A 120 -11.22 5.28 2.46
C VAL A 120 -11.09 6.38 1.43
N LEU A 121 -11.04 6.04 0.14
CA LEU A 121 -10.91 7.03 -0.93
C LEU A 121 -12.16 7.90 -1.09
N SER A 122 -13.37 7.37 -0.80
CA SER A 122 -14.62 8.14 -0.85
C SER A 122 -14.64 9.28 0.17
N ARG A 123 -14.08 9.07 1.36
CA ARG A 123 -13.99 10.05 2.46
C ARG A 123 -12.68 10.83 2.51
N LEU A 124 -11.81 10.65 1.53
CA LEU A 124 -10.53 11.34 1.47
C LEU A 124 -10.72 12.86 1.39
N GLU A 125 -10.08 13.59 2.29
CA GLU A 125 -10.09 15.05 2.31
C GLU A 125 -8.93 15.63 1.49
N VAL A 126 -9.13 16.83 0.97
CA VAL A 126 -8.08 17.54 0.20
C VAL A 126 -6.89 17.85 1.10
N ASN A 127 -5.69 17.52 0.62
CA ASN A 127 -4.44 17.76 1.33
C ASN A 127 -4.32 17.08 2.71
N HIS A 128 -5.14 16.06 2.99
CA HIS A 128 -4.99 15.28 4.23
C HIS A 128 -3.72 14.42 4.19
N TYR A 129 -3.41 13.84 3.03
CA TYR A 129 -2.16 13.12 2.78
C TYR A 129 -1.35 13.81 1.69
N ASP A 130 -0.03 13.63 1.74
CA ASP A 130 0.92 14.17 0.77
C ASP A 130 1.25 13.14 -0.31
N LEU A 131 1.29 11.86 0.08
CA LEU A 131 1.61 10.74 -0.79
C LEU A 131 0.62 9.57 -0.57
N ILE A 132 0.12 8.99 -1.65
CA ILE A 132 -0.59 7.71 -1.64
C ILE A 132 0.33 6.62 -2.20
N LEU A 133 0.37 5.46 -1.53
CA LEU A 133 0.87 4.21 -2.06
C LEU A 133 -0.30 3.31 -2.44
N GLY A 134 -0.25 2.66 -3.60
CA GLY A 134 -1.18 1.63 -4.03
C GLY A 134 -0.41 0.55 -4.78
N LEU A 135 0.29 -0.29 -4.02
CA LEU A 135 1.25 -1.23 -4.57
C LEU A 135 0.61 -2.61 -4.78
N SER A 136 0.37 -2.97 -6.04
CA SER A 136 -0.19 -4.29 -6.40
C SER A 136 -1.54 -4.60 -5.76
N VAL A 137 -2.45 -3.64 -5.68
CA VAL A 137 -3.76 -3.82 -5.02
C VAL A 137 -4.95 -3.62 -5.95
N PHE A 138 -4.88 -2.72 -6.93
CA PHE A 138 -6.04 -2.31 -7.73
C PHE A 138 -6.61 -3.41 -8.62
N HIS A 139 -5.83 -4.42 -9.01
CA HIS A 139 -6.33 -5.55 -9.79
C HIS A 139 -7.40 -6.36 -9.05
N HIS A 140 -7.37 -6.38 -7.73
CA HIS A 140 -8.42 -7.01 -6.92
C HIS A 140 -9.73 -6.19 -6.97
N ILE A 141 -9.61 -4.86 -6.99
CA ILE A 141 -10.77 -3.95 -7.03
C ILE A 141 -11.37 -3.93 -8.43
N VAL A 142 -10.55 -3.86 -9.49
CA VAL A 142 -11.00 -3.86 -10.89
C VAL A 142 -11.83 -5.09 -11.25
N LYS A 143 -11.58 -6.22 -10.63
CA LYS A 143 -12.18 -7.52 -10.97
C LYS A 143 -13.72 -7.50 -11.00
N ALA A 144 -14.37 -6.81 -10.08
CA ALA A 144 -15.84 -6.83 -9.98
C ALA A 144 -16.51 -5.69 -10.76
N PRO A 145 -16.17 -4.39 -10.56
CA PRO A 145 -16.81 -3.27 -11.25
C PRO A 145 -16.19 -2.95 -12.61
N GLY A 146 -15.03 -3.56 -12.95
CA GLY A 146 -14.27 -3.21 -14.16
C GLY A 146 -13.35 -1.98 -13.96
N ALA A 147 -12.61 -1.64 -15.02
CA ALA A 147 -11.63 -0.56 -14.98
C ALA A 147 -12.24 0.86 -14.86
N PRO A 148 -13.35 1.22 -15.54
CA PRO A 148 -13.85 2.60 -15.53
C PRO A 148 -14.19 3.16 -14.13
N PRO A 149 -14.93 2.44 -13.24
CA PRO A 149 -15.19 2.92 -11.88
C PRO A 149 -13.91 3.11 -11.06
N VAL A 150 -12.94 2.20 -11.20
CA VAL A 150 -11.65 2.30 -10.47
C VAL A 150 -10.85 3.49 -10.97
N ARG A 151 -10.82 3.73 -12.30
CA ARG A 151 -10.20 4.92 -12.88
C ARG A 151 -10.81 6.21 -12.31
N GLY A 152 -12.14 6.32 -12.28
CA GLY A 152 -12.83 7.48 -11.71
C GLY A 152 -12.51 7.69 -10.22
N MET A 153 -12.44 6.61 -9.45
CA MET A 153 -12.04 6.65 -8.03
C MET A 153 -10.60 7.15 -7.86
N LEU A 154 -9.67 6.64 -8.66
CA LEU A 154 -8.27 7.10 -8.62
C LEU A 154 -8.16 8.56 -9.05
N ALA A 155 -8.84 8.99 -10.10
CA ALA A 155 -8.87 10.38 -10.54
C ALA A 155 -9.38 11.32 -9.43
N ALA A 156 -10.47 10.95 -8.76
CA ALA A 156 -11.02 11.71 -7.64
C ALA A 156 -10.05 11.79 -6.44
N ALA A 157 -9.34 10.71 -6.13
CA ALA A 157 -8.31 10.72 -5.11
C ALA A 157 -7.13 11.62 -5.52
N GLY A 158 -6.78 11.58 -6.79
CA GLY A 158 -5.65 12.30 -7.33
C GLY A 158 -5.74 13.82 -7.19
N VAL A 159 -6.90 14.42 -7.30
CA VAL A 159 -7.05 15.88 -7.09
C VAL A 159 -6.95 16.30 -5.62
N LYS A 160 -6.91 15.33 -4.70
CA LYS A 160 -6.90 15.57 -3.26
C LYS A 160 -5.51 15.40 -2.62
N VAL A 161 -4.54 14.83 -3.35
CA VAL A 161 -3.18 14.55 -2.84
C VAL A 161 -2.11 15.05 -3.80
N ALA A 162 -0.95 15.42 -3.27
CA ALA A 162 0.14 15.97 -4.07
C ALA A 162 0.78 14.90 -4.98
N ALA A 163 0.97 13.68 -4.48
CA ALA A 163 1.64 12.62 -5.23
C ALA A 163 1.07 11.22 -4.94
N ALA A 164 1.30 10.30 -5.86
CA ALA A 164 1.00 8.89 -5.64
C ALA A 164 2.02 7.97 -6.35
N LEU A 165 2.21 6.79 -5.77
CA LEU A 165 2.92 5.66 -6.36
C LEU A 165 1.95 4.50 -6.55
N PHE A 166 1.77 4.06 -7.79
CA PHE A 166 0.86 2.98 -8.14
C PHE A 166 1.60 1.87 -8.89
N GLU A 167 1.63 0.66 -8.34
CA GLU A 167 2.06 -0.53 -9.05
C GLU A 167 0.81 -1.24 -9.60
N ILE A 168 0.67 -1.25 -10.91
CA ILE A 168 -0.54 -1.71 -11.61
C ILE A 168 -0.27 -3.07 -12.25
N ALA A 169 -1.18 -4.02 -12.04
CA ALA A 169 -1.21 -5.28 -12.76
C ALA A 169 -1.62 -5.07 -14.21
N VAL A 170 -1.17 -5.96 -15.09
CA VAL A 170 -1.40 -5.88 -16.53
C VAL A 170 -2.19 -7.09 -17.05
N ALA A 171 -2.89 -6.92 -18.16
CA ALA A 171 -3.73 -7.96 -18.74
C ALA A 171 -2.94 -9.17 -19.27
N GLU A 172 -1.64 -9.00 -19.53
CA GLU A 172 -0.76 -10.08 -20.00
C GLU A 172 -0.38 -11.08 -18.89
N GLU A 173 -0.66 -10.77 -17.62
CA GLU A 173 -0.38 -11.72 -16.53
C GLU A 173 -1.30 -12.95 -16.65
N PRO A 174 -0.76 -14.19 -16.65
CA PRO A 174 -1.56 -15.41 -16.84
C PRO A 174 -2.29 -15.82 -15.56
N ILE A 175 -3.14 -14.93 -15.01
CA ILE A 175 -3.79 -15.08 -13.71
C ILE A 175 -5.30 -14.84 -13.84
N TYR A 176 -6.09 -15.46 -12.96
CA TYR A 176 -7.55 -15.49 -13.02
C TYR A 176 -8.25 -14.13 -13.07
N TRP A 177 -7.59 -13.06 -12.64
CA TRP A 177 -8.14 -11.70 -12.68
C TRP A 177 -7.68 -10.90 -13.93
N ALA A 178 -6.79 -11.45 -14.76
CA ALA A 178 -6.20 -10.75 -15.90
C ALA A 178 -7.24 -10.26 -16.91
N ALA A 179 -8.27 -11.06 -17.18
CA ALA A 179 -9.33 -10.71 -18.14
C ALA A 179 -10.11 -9.44 -17.76
N ALA A 180 -10.13 -9.05 -16.49
CA ALA A 180 -10.79 -7.84 -16.02
C ALA A 180 -9.87 -6.61 -16.07
N GLN A 181 -8.56 -6.80 -16.25
CA GLN A 181 -7.60 -5.71 -16.29
C GLN A 181 -7.68 -4.94 -17.61
N PRO A 182 -7.37 -3.64 -17.62
CA PRO A 182 -7.25 -2.89 -18.85
C PRO A 182 -6.08 -3.40 -19.71
N GLN A 183 -6.14 -3.19 -21.02
CA GLN A 183 -5.10 -3.57 -21.96
C GLN A 183 -3.77 -2.87 -21.67
N SER A 184 -3.84 -1.67 -21.14
CA SER A 184 -2.67 -0.93 -20.67
C SER A 184 -2.85 -0.55 -19.21
N ALA A 185 -1.86 -0.85 -18.37
CA ALA A 185 -1.84 -0.41 -16.98
C ALA A 185 -2.03 1.11 -16.82
N ARG A 186 -1.55 1.90 -17.81
CA ARG A 186 -1.69 3.36 -17.85
C ARG A 186 -3.14 3.80 -18.02
N GLU A 187 -4.04 2.95 -18.53
CA GLU A 187 -5.46 3.28 -18.72
C GLU A 187 -6.16 3.62 -17.40
N LEU A 188 -5.81 2.94 -16.30
CA LEU A 188 -6.33 3.28 -14.97
C LEU A 188 -5.90 4.67 -14.48
N LEU A 189 -4.86 5.23 -15.07
CA LEU A 189 -4.26 6.50 -14.71
C LEU A 189 -4.45 7.56 -15.80
N SER A 190 -5.30 7.31 -16.79
CA SER A 190 -5.44 8.18 -17.98
C SER A 190 -5.99 9.57 -17.68
N ASP A 191 -6.70 9.74 -16.55
CA ASP A 191 -7.25 11.03 -16.14
C ASP A 191 -6.23 11.91 -15.40
N TYR A 192 -5.00 11.44 -15.24
CA TYR A 192 -3.91 12.24 -14.66
C TYR A 192 -3.08 12.92 -15.74
N ALA A 193 -2.82 14.23 -15.57
CA ALA A 193 -1.99 15.00 -16.50
C ALA A 193 -0.51 14.56 -16.51
N PHE A 194 0.01 14.20 -15.33
CA PHE A 194 1.42 13.82 -15.14
C PHE A 194 1.53 12.45 -14.52
N VAL A 195 1.88 11.46 -15.34
CA VAL A 195 2.12 10.08 -14.94
C VAL A 195 3.39 9.57 -15.62
N HIS A 196 4.35 9.13 -14.83
CA HIS A 196 5.61 8.58 -15.30
C HIS A 196 5.78 7.15 -14.80
N GLU A 197 6.07 6.23 -15.70
CA GLU A 197 6.58 4.91 -15.33
C GLU A 197 8.02 5.07 -14.87
N ILE A 198 8.29 4.78 -13.60
CA ILE A 198 9.61 4.95 -12.97
C ILE A 198 10.37 3.65 -12.78
N ALA A 199 9.68 2.52 -12.79
CA ALA A 199 10.28 1.19 -12.64
C ALA A 199 9.33 0.09 -13.12
N ARG A 200 9.84 -1.13 -13.22
CA ARG A 200 9.06 -2.37 -13.37
C ARG A 200 9.61 -3.43 -12.41
N HIS A 201 8.71 -4.09 -11.70
CA HIS A 201 9.06 -5.11 -10.72
C HIS A 201 8.39 -6.45 -11.02
N GLY A 202 9.12 -7.55 -10.78
CA GLY A 202 8.58 -8.90 -10.88
C GLY A 202 7.46 -9.15 -9.87
N THR A 203 6.68 -10.18 -10.12
CA THR A 203 5.69 -10.70 -9.17
C THR A 203 6.03 -12.13 -8.80
N HIS A 204 5.44 -12.66 -7.74
CA HIS A 204 5.58 -14.07 -7.37
C HIS A 204 4.64 -14.98 -8.19
N LEU A 205 3.75 -14.39 -9.01
CA LEU A 205 2.69 -15.10 -9.72
C LEU A 205 2.99 -15.33 -11.19
N SER A 206 3.93 -14.57 -11.78
CA SER A 206 4.29 -14.67 -13.20
C SER A 206 5.62 -13.99 -13.50
N ASP A 207 6.19 -14.26 -14.68
CA ASP A 207 7.39 -13.58 -15.18
C ASP A 207 7.10 -12.16 -15.71
N VAL A 208 5.82 -11.77 -15.78
CA VAL A 208 5.42 -10.44 -16.22
C VAL A 208 5.77 -9.41 -15.15
N ARG A 209 6.43 -8.33 -15.60
CA ARG A 209 6.84 -7.26 -14.69
C ARG A 209 5.80 -6.15 -14.67
N ARG A 210 5.30 -5.84 -13.47
CA ARG A 210 4.34 -4.76 -13.25
C ARG A 210 5.01 -3.40 -13.27
N PRO A 211 4.46 -2.42 -14.01
CA PRO A 211 4.96 -1.05 -13.98
C PRO A 211 4.61 -0.37 -12.65
N LEU A 212 5.58 0.38 -12.14
CA LEU A 212 5.41 1.32 -11.03
C LEU A 212 5.33 2.74 -11.61
N PHE A 213 4.20 3.38 -11.40
CA PHE A 213 3.94 4.74 -11.84
C PHE A 213 4.08 5.72 -10.69
N PHE A 214 4.79 6.81 -10.96
CA PHE A 214 4.75 8.01 -10.15
C PHE A 214 3.78 9.01 -10.78
N ARG A 215 2.90 9.54 -9.97
CA ARG A 215 1.94 10.56 -10.34
C ARG A 215 2.13 11.77 -9.43
N GLN A 216 2.12 12.97 -10.01
CA GLN A 216 2.22 14.24 -9.30
C GLN A 216 1.12 15.18 -9.78
N GLN A 217 0.53 15.95 -8.86
CA GLN A 217 -0.21 17.16 -9.23
C GLN A 217 0.76 18.26 -9.61
N PRO A 218 0.37 19.18 -10.54
CA PRO A 218 1.07 20.46 -10.65
C PRO A 218 1.06 21.09 -9.25
N LEU A 219 2.26 21.28 -8.68
CA LEU A 219 2.38 22.09 -7.47
C LEU A 219 1.93 23.49 -7.85
N LEU A 220 0.78 23.92 -7.38
CA LEU A 220 0.44 25.32 -7.35
C LEU A 220 1.42 25.94 -6.36
N VAL A 221 2.53 26.45 -6.89
CA VAL A 221 3.44 27.29 -6.12
C VAL A 221 2.63 28.52 -5.76
N PRO A 222 2.49 28.85 -4.47
CA PRO A 222 1.77 30.04 -4.03
C PRO A 222 2.43 31.33 -4.52
#